data_c26c7f33a100e701f71ede08844d6804
#
_entry.id   c26c7f33a100e701f71ede08844d6804
#
_cell.length_a   1.000
_cell.length_b   1.000
_cell.length_c   1.000
_cell.angle_alpha   90.00
_cell.angle_beta   90.00
_cell.angle_gamma   90.00
#
_symmetry.space_group_name_H-M   'P 1'
#
loop_
_entity.id
_entity.type
_entity.pdbx_description
1 polymer ?
#
loop_
_entity_poly.entity_id
_entity_poly.type
_entity_poly.pdbx_seq_one_letter_code
_entity_poly.pdbx_strand_id
1 'polypeptide(L)'
;MEEFYSRNFIEEAIDKDLEQGHYDCVQTRFPPEPNGYLHIGHAKAICIDFGMAEKYNGKCNLRFDDTNPTKEDVEYVDSIMEDIKWLGFEWDNVYFASDYFDELHKAAIELIKKGKAYVCDLTADEIRQYRGTLTEPGKNSPYRDRSVEENLDLFKRMTDGEFPDGSKVLRAKIDMASPNLNMRDPVIYRILRATHHRTGDKWCVYPMYDFAHPISDTVEGVTHSLCSLEFEDHRPIYNWFLQEVGYEHPSRQIEFARMNLNYTLTSKRRCLKLVQDGIVDGWDDPRMS
;
A
#
# COMPACT_ATOMS: atom_id res chain seq x y z
N MET A 1 -15.54 -41.36 2.92
CA MET A 1 -14.85 -40.83 1.73
C MET A 1 -14.25 -39.50 2.17
N GLU A 2 -12.94 -39.44 2.36
CA GLU A 2 -12.27 -38.16 2.55
C GLU A 2 -12.42 -37.43 1.21
N GLU A 3 -13.13 -36.30 1.20
CA GLU A 3 -13.12 -35.39 0.07
C GLU A 3 -11.66 -34.93 -0.12
N PHE A 4 -11.08 -35.27 -1.26
CA PHE A 4 -9.77 -34.75 -1.68
C PHE A 4 -9.93 -33.26 -1.94
N TYR A 5 -9.82 -32.45 -0.88
CA TYR A 5 -9.78 -31.00 -1.00
C TYR A 5 -8.44 -30.59 -1.56
N SER A 6 -8.43 -30.10 -2.79
CA SER A 6 -7.22 -29.56 -3.43
C SER A 6 -6.93 -28.19 -2.80
N ARG A 7 -5.84 -28.07 -2.07
CA ARG A 7 -5.34 -26.79 -1.53
C ARG A 7 -4.90 -25.89 -2.68
N ASN A 8 -5.18 -24.59 -2.52
CA ASN A 8 -4.62 -23.60 -3.42
C ASN A 8 -3.26 -23.11 -2.89
N PHE A 9 -2.50 -22.40 -3.72
CA PHE A 9 -1.13 -21.97 -3.39
C PHE A 9 -1.03 -21.02 -2.18
N ILE A 10 -2.10 -20.25 -1.87
CA ILE A 10 -2.16 -19.39 -0.68
C ILE A 10 -2.26 -20.26 0.56
N GLU A 11 -3.15 -21.27 0.53
CA GLU A 11 -3.32 -22.24 1.60
C GLU A 11 -2.02 -23.04 1.84
N GLU A 12 -1.36 -23.49 0.77
CA GLU A 12 -0.05 -24.18 0.86
C GLU A 12 1.01 -23.28 1.52
N ALA A 13 1.02 -21.98 1.22
CA ALA A 13 1.95 -21.04 1.80
C ALA A 13 1.64 -20.80 3.29
N ILE A 14 0.38 -20.63 3.65
CA ILE A 14 -0.08 -20.44 5.04
C ILE A 14 0.23 -21.69 5.88
N ASP A 15 -0.14 -22.88 5.38
CA ASP A 15 0.12 -24.15 6.06
C ASP A 15 1.60 -24.33 6.36
N LYS A 16 2.46 -24.05 5.37
CA LYS A 16 3.90 -24.13 5.53
C LYS A 16 4.43 -23.17 6.58
N ASP A 17 3.94 -21.94 6.61
CA ASP A 17 4.39 -20.94 7.57
C ASP A 17 3.96 -21.31 9.00
N LEU A 18 2.77 -21.86 9.18
CA LEU A 18 2.28 -22.36 10.46
C LEU A 18 3.06 -23.62 10.92
N GLU A 19 3.28 -24.58 10.02
CA GLU A 19 4.06 -25.80 10.30
C GLU A 19 5.51 -25.50 10.67
N GLN A 20 6.10 -24.46 10.09
CA GLN A 20 7.47 -24.02 10.38
C GLN A 20 7.56 -23.12 11.63
N GLY A 21 6.44 -22.76 12.22
CA GLY A 21 6.38 -21.87 13.37
C GLY A 21 6.80 -20.42 13.06
N HIS A 22 6.66 -20.00 11.81
CA HIS A 22 6.89 -18.61 11.44
C HIS A 22 5.80 -17.71 12.03
N TYR A 23 4.58 -18.22 12.13
CA TYR A 23 3.43 -17.58 12.75
C TYR A 23 2.63 -18.59 13.58
N ASP A 24 1.99 -18.12 14.65
CA ASP A 24 1.15 -18.94 15.54
C ASP A 24 -0.34 -18.89 15.12
N CYS A 25 -0.72 -17.94 14.29
CA CYS A 25 -2.09 -17.71 13.82
C CYS A 25 -2.08 -17.10 12.42
N VAL A 26 -3.25 -17.02 11.81
CA VAL A 26 -3.47 -16.32 10.55
C VAL A 26 -4.17 -15.00 10.82
N GLN A 27 -3.54 -13.90 10.40
CA GLN A 27 -4.15 -12.58 10.41
C GLN A 27 -3.93 -11.92 9.05
N THR A 28 -5.04 -11.62 8.39
CA THR A 28 -5.09 -10.93 7.11
C THR A 28 -5.66 -9.53 7.27
N ARG A 29 -5.74 -8.78 6.19
CA ARG A 29 -6.41 -7.48 6.16
C ARG A 29 -6.89 -7.15 4.76
N PHE A 30 -7.98 -6.41 4.65
CA PHE A 30 -8.41 -5.73 3.43
C PHE A 30 -8.06 -4.24 3.57
N PRO A 31 -7.16 -3.67 2.71
CA PRO A 31 -6.64 -2.30 2.87
C PRO A 31 -7.13 -1.34 1.77
N PRO A 32 -8.42 -1.00 1.67
CA PRO A 32 -8.89 -0.11 0.62
C PRO A 32 -8.44 1.34 0.85
N GLU A 33 -8.12 2.06 -0.25
CA GLU A 33 -8.06 3.52 -0.22
C GLU A 33 -9.50 4.07 -0.23
N PRO A 34 -9.88 4.99 0.70
CA PRO A 34 -11.22 5.57 0.75
C PRO A 34 -11.37 6.71 -0.29
N ASN A 35 -11.11 6.43 -1.57
CA ASN A 35 -11.08 7.38 -2.67
C ASN A 35 -12.07 7.05 -3.81
N GLY A 36 -12.97 6.10 -3.58
CA GLY A 36 -13.98 5.67 -4.54
C GLY A 36 -14.71 4.41 -4.11
N TYR A 37 -15.82 4.13 -4.80
CA TYR A 37 -16.61 2.92 -4.60
C TYR A 37 -15.86 1.66 -5.01
N LEU A 38 -16.19 0.54 -4.34
CA LEU A 38 -15.63 -0.76 -4.67
C LEU A 38 -16.10 -1.25 -6.06
N HIS A 39 -15.38 -2.20 -6.60
CA HIS A 39 -15.72 -2.91 -7.83
C HIS A 39 -15.44 -4.40 -7.66
N ILE A 40 -15.80 -5.21 -8.67
CA ILE A 40 -15.69 -6.68 -8.61
C ILE A 40 -14.26 -7.18 -8.29
N GLY A 41 -13.23 -6.43 -8.65
CA GLY A 41 -11.85 -6.76 -8.27
C GLY A 41 -11.61 -6.67 -6.77
N HIS A 42 -12.21 -5.67 -6.10
CA HIS A 42 -12.19 -5.55 -4.65
C HIS A 42 -13.01 -6.66 -3.97
N ALA A 43 -14.18 -7.02 -4.53
CA ALA A 43 -14.98 -8.14 -4.01
C ALA A 43 -14.17 -9.45 -4.00
N LYS A 44 -13.37 -9.71 -5.05
CA LYS A 44 -12.47 -10.86 -5.06
C LYS A 44 -11.42 -10.78 -3.94
N ALA A 45 -10.79 -9.63 -3.72
CA ALA A 45 -9.81 -9.45 -2.66
C ALA A 45 -10.44 -9.67 -1.29
N ILE A 46 -11.62 -9.08 -1.03
CA ILE A 46 -12.40 -9.27 0.20
C ILE A 46 -12.66 -10.76 0.44
N CYS A 47 -13.17 -11.50 -0.56
CA CYS A 47 -13.43 -12.93 -0.42
C CYS A 47 -12.16 -13.75 -0.13
N ILE A 48 -11.00 -13.33 -0.62
CA ILE A 48 -9.73 -14.00 -0.34
C ILE A 48 -9.23 -13.65 1.06
N ASP A 49 -9.17 -12.35 1.41
CA ASP A 49 -8.63 -11.89 2.68
C ASP A 49 -9.46 -12.41 3.86
N PHE A 50 -10.77 -12.22 3.83
CA PHE A 50 -11.69 -12.68 4.85
C PHE A 50 -11.84 -14.22 4.85
N GLY A 51 -11.97 -14.83 3.65
CA GLY A 51 -12.13 -16.27 3.53
C GLY A 51 -10.91 -17.07 4.04
N MET A 52 -9.67 -16.54 3.85
CA MET A 52 -8.50 -17.18 4.45
C MET A 52 -8.51 -17.05 5.97
N ALA A 53 -8.84 -15.88 6.51
CA ALA A 53 -8.97 -15.71 7.95
C ALA A 53 -10.02 -16.68 8.56
N GLU A 54 -11.21 -16.73 7.98
CA GLU A 54 -12.27 -17.66 8.44
C GLU A 54 -11.81 -19.12 8.37
N LYS A 55 -11.21 -19.53 7.27
CA LYS A 55 -10.76 -20.91 7.07
C LYS A 55 -9.75 -21.38 8.12
N TYR A 56 -8.89 -20.48 8.56
CA TYR A 56 -7.84 -20.80 9.55
C TYR A 56 -8.21 -20.38 10.98
N ASN A 57 -9.50 -20.06 11.26
CA ASN A 57 -9.95 -19.51 12.53
C ASN A 57 -9.09 -18.33 13.00
N GLY A 58 -8.64 -17.54 12.07
CA GLY A 58 -7.81 -16.37 12.26
C GLY A 58 -8.62 -15.08 12.32
N LYS A 59 -7.98 -13.96 12.00
CA LYS A 59 -8.59 -12.62 12.01
C LYS A 59 -8.40 -11.92 10.67
N CYS A 60 -9.38 -11.08 10.30
CA CYS A 60 -9.25 -10.16 9.18
C CYS A 60 -9.57 -8.73 9.63
N ASN A 61 -8.62 -7.82 9.44
CA ASN A 61 -8.80 -6.40 9.74
C ASN A 61 -9.26 -5.64 8.49
N LEU A 62 -10.05 -4.60 8.69
CA LEU A 62 -10.32 -3.58 7.70
C LEU A 62 -9.40 -2.39 7.99
N ARG A 63 -8.44 -2.08 7.11
CA ARG A 63 -7.58 -0.92 7.25
C ARG A 63 -7.75 0.03 6.09
N PHE A 64 -8.26 1.21 6.35
CA PHE A 64 -8.30 2.27 5.34
C PHE A 64 -6.90 2.84 5.12
N ASP A 65 -6.42 2.77 3.86
CA ASP A 65 -5.17 3.44 3.45
C ASP A 65 -5.46 4.92 3.16
N ASP A 66 -5.48 5.71 4.23
CA ASP A 66 -5.71 7.15 4.20
C ASP A 66 -4.41 7.95 4.25
N THR A 67 -3.40 7.55 3.47
CA THR A 67 -2.10 8.23 3.37
C THR A 67 -2.11 9.46 2.46
N ASN A 68 -3.19 9.68 1.70
CA ASN A 68 -3.31 10.78 0.75
C ASN A 68 -4.46 11.74 1.09
N PRO A 69 -4.21 12.83 1.84
CA PRO A 69 -5.26 13.71 2.38
C PRO A 69 -6.13 14.42 1.33
N THR A 70 -5.73 14.41 0.05
CA THR A 70 -6.45 15.16 -1.00
C THR A 70 -7.49 14.35 -1.74
N LYS A 71 -7.66 13.06 -1.45
CA LYS A 71 -8.51 12.14 -2.22
C LYS A 71 -9.53 11.38 -1.39
N GLU A 72 -9.51 11.53 -0.09
CA GLU A 72 -10.24 10.69 0.85
C GLU A 72 -11.54 11.34 1.27
N ASP A 73 -12.63 10.56 1.29
CA ASP A 73 -13.95 11.01 1.72
C ASP A 73 -14.60 9.99 2.64
N VAL A 74 -15.30 10.48 3.67
CA VAL A 74 -16.04 9.67 4.65
C VAL A 74 -17.15 8.87 3.96
N GLU A 75 -17.74 9.40 2.88
CA GLU A 75 -18.74 8.68 2.09
C GLU A 75 -18.22 7.33 1.58
N TYR A 76 -16.96 7.28 1.12
CA TYR A 76 -16.38 6.04 0.64
C TYR A 76 -16.04 5.07 1.76
N VAL A 77 -15.68 5.58 2.95
CA VAL A 77 -15.47 4.73 4.14
C VAL A 77 -16.76 3.97 4.48
N ASP A 78 -17.88 4.69 4.56
CA ASP A 78 -19.18 4.11 4.89
C ASP A 78 -19.63 3.10 3.82
N SER A 79 -19.53 3.47 2.54
CA SER A 79 -19.88 2.59 1.41
C SER A 79 -19.05 1.29 1.39
N ILE A 80 -17.73 1.39 1.64
CA ILE A 80 -16.85 0.21 1.70
C ILE A 80 -17.27 -0.73 2.84
N MET A 81 -17.60 -0.18 4.00
CA MET A 81 -18.07 -0.97 5.15
C MET A 81 -19.41 -1.65 4.86
N GLU A 82 -20.34 -0.98 4.17
CA GLU A 82 -21.60 -1.57 3.72
C GLU A 82 -21.39 -2.70 2.72
N ASP A 83 -20.52 -2.50 1.73
CA ASP A 83 -20.22 -3.51 0.71
C ASP A 83 -19.60 -4.78 1.29
N ILE A 84 -18.70 -4.66 2.27
CA ILE A 84 -18.12 -5.83 2.97
C ILE A 84 -19.21 -6.63 3.71
N LYS A 85 -20.11 -5.95 4.42
CA LYS A 85 -21.26 -6.59 5.11
C LYS A 85 -22.22 -7.22 4.11
N TRP A 86 -22.48 -6.54 2.98
CA TRP A 86 -23.32 -7.07 1.92
C TRP A 86 -22.75 -8.36 1.31
N LEU A 87 -21.42 -8.47 1.22
CA LEU A 87 -20.73 -9.70 0.82
C LEU A 87 -20.79 -10.81 1.89
N GLY A 88 -21.30 -10.53 3.09
CA GLY A 88 -21.48 -11.49 4.16
C GLY A 88 -20.30 -11.59 5.13
N PHE A 89 -19.35 -10.65 5.10
CA PHE A 89 -18.18 -10.64 5.97
C PHE A 89 -18.29 -9.60 7.08
N GLU A 90 -17.62 -9.89 8.19
CA GLU A 90 -17.38 -8.98 9.32
C GLU A 90 -15.89 -8.92 9.61
N TRP A 91 -15.39 -7.72 9.91
CA TRP A 91 -13.99 -7.51 10.28
C TRP A 91 -13.78 -7.59 11.78
N ASP A 92 -12.59 -8.01 12.21
CA ASP A 92 -12.23 -8.03 13.62
C ASP A 92 -11.93 -6.63 14.17
N ASN A 93 -11.17 -5.84 13.42
CA ASN A 93 -10.82 -4.46 13.80
C ASN A 93 -10.89 -3.54 12.60
N VAL A 94 -11.13 -2.25 12.87
CA VAL A 94 -11.02 -1.16 11.88
C VAL A 94 -9.82 -0.29 12.24
N TYR A 95 -8.94 -0.09 11.29
CA TYR A 95 -7.77 0.76 11.40
C TYR A 95 -7.69 1.76 10.25
N PHE A 96 -6.88 2.77 10.44
CA PHE A 96 -6.53 3.75 9.42
C PHE A 96 -5.00 3.87 9.37
N ALA A 97 -4.43 4.02 8.18
CA ALA A 97 -2.99 4.24 8.05
C ALA A 97 -2.53 5.49 8.81
N SER A 98 -3.40 6.49 8.93
CA SER A 98 -3.17 7.71 9.72
C SER A 98 -3.03 7.47 11.23
N ASP A 99 -3.53 6.35 11.76
CA ASP A 99 -3.33 5.98 13.17
C ASP A 99 -1.84 5.69 13.46
N TYR A 100 -1.06 5.32 12.43
CA TYR A 100 0.35 4.93 12.52
C TYR A 100 1.33 5.99 12.00
N PHE A 101 0.89 7.22 11.72
CA PHE A 101 1.77 8.27 11.18
C PHE A 101 2.95 8.58 12.10
N ASP A 102 2.78 8.51 13.42
CA ASP A 102 3.87 8.69 14.37
C ASP A 102 4.90 7.53 14.29
N GLU A 103 4.43 6.28 14.14
CA GLU A 103 5.27 5.08 13.97
C GLU A 103 5.99 5.09 12.62
N LEU A 104 5.29 5.44 11.55
CA LEU A 104 5.86 5.60 10.22
C LEU A 104 6.95 6.68 10.20
N HIS A 105 6.72 7.80 10.87
CA HIS A 105 7.70 8.87 10.99
C HIS A 105 8.95 8.42 11.78
N LYS A 106 8.78 7.68 12.88
CA LYS A 106 9.89 7.07 13.63
C LYS A 106 10.68 6.09 12.76
N ALA A 107 10.00 5.21 12.02
CA ALA A 107 10.64 4.27 11.11
C ALA A 107 11.47 4.98 10.02
N ALA A 108 10.98 6.09 9.48
CA ALA A 108 11.72 6.91 8.53
C ALA A 108 13.00 7.50 9.16
N ILE A 109 12.93 8.00 10.40
CA ILE A 109 14.10 8.48 11.14
C ILE A 109 15.12 7.35 11.36
N GLU A 110 14.67 6.14 11.70
CA GLU A 110 15.58 5.00 11.86
C GLU A 110 16.28 4.62 10.54
N LEU A 111 15.58 4.67 9.41
CA LEU A 111 16.22 4.47 8.10
C LEU A 111 17.27 5.54 7.82
N ILE A 112 17.03 6.81 8.16
CA ILE A 112 18.03 7.89 8.02
C ILE A 112 19.24 7.60 8.90
N LYS A 113 19.06 7.25 10.18
CA LYS A 113 20.14 6.94 11.12
C LYS A 113 21.02 5.78 10.64
N LYS A 114 20.41 4.79 9.98
CA LYS A 114 21.10 3.66 9.37
C LYS A 114 21.77 4.00 8.02
N GLY A 115 21.65 5.24 7.53
CA GLY A 115 22.15 5.63 6.22
C GLY A 115 21.37 5.00 5.05
N LYS A 116 20.13 4.56 5.31
CA LYS A 116 19.24 3.88 4.34
C LYS A 116 18.17 4.79 3.76
N ALA A 117 18.15 6.06 4.13
CA ALA A 117 17.30 7.08 3.53
C ALA A 117 18.01 8.43 3.50
N TYR A 118 17.66 9.27 2.54
CA TYR A 118 18.21 10.59 2.36
C TYR A 118 17.18 11.59 1.84
N VAL A 119 17.32 12.85 2.22
CA VAL A 119 16.51 13.96 1.70
C VAL A 119 17.04 14.38 0.33
N CYS A 120 16.14 14.47 -0.64
CA CYS A 120 16.43 14.76 -2.03
C CYS A 120 15.69 16.03 -2.47
N ASP A 121 16.40 16.97 -3.10
CA ASP A 121 15.85 18.24 -3.56
C ASP A 121 15.46 18.22 -5.04
N LEU A 122 15.57 17.05 -5.70
CA LEU A 122 15.11 16.89 -7.08
C LEU A 122 13.58 16.97 -7.14
N THR A 123 13.08 17.64 -8.16
CA THR A 123 11.66 17.67 -8.52
C THR A 123 11.16 16.29 -8.95
N ALA A 124 9.85 16.08 -8.99
CA ALA A 124 9.25 14.83 -9.44
C ALA A 124 9.67 14.44 -10.88
N ASP A 125 9.83 15.44 -11.78
CA ASP A 125 10.26 15.20 -13.15
C ASP A 125 11.75 14.83 -13.23
N GLU A 126 12.60 15.48 -12.45
CA GLU A 126 14.01 15.12 -12.35
C GLU A 126 14.19 13.72 -11.75
N ILE A 127 13.45 13.39 -10.69
CA ILE A 127 13.46 12.03 -10.11
C ILE A 127 13.09 10.99 -11.17
N ARG A 128 12.05 11.27 -11.99
CA ARG A 128 11.65 10.38 -13.09
C ARG A 128 12.77 10.21 -14.12
N GLN A 129 13.46 11.29 -14.49
CA GLN A 129 14.60 11.25 -15.41
C GLN A 129 15.79 10.47 -14.82
N TYR A 130 16.13 10.74 -13.55
CA TYR A 130 17.23 10.05 -12.85
C TYR A 130 16.93 8.56 -12.65
N ARG A 131 15.66 8.16 -12.49
CA ARG A 131 15.27 6.76 -12.32
C ARG A 131 15.58 5.89 -13.54
N GLY A 132 15.67 6.50 -14.73
CA GLY A 132 15.92 5.77 -15.98
C GLY A 132 14.69 4.98 -16.47
N THR A 133 14.94 3.97 -17.28
CA THR A 133 13.89 3.14 -17.92
C THR A 133 14.07 1.66 -17.56
N LEU A 134 13.21 0.80 -18.08
CA LEU A 134 13.36 -0.66 -17.93
C LEU A 134 14.66 -1.20 -18.58
N THR A 135 15.15 -0.53 -19.61
CA THR A 135 16.35 -0.92 -20.37
C THR A 135 17.59 -0.12 -20.03
N GLU A 136 17.43 0.99 -19.32
CA GLU A 136 18.52 1.88 -18.92
C GLU A 136 18.57 2.01 -17.40
N PRO A 137 19.75 1.85 -16.77
CA PRO A 137 19.88 2.03 -15.32
C PRO A 137 19.60 3.48 -14.93
N GLY A 138 19.24 3.69 -13.69
CA GLY A 138 19.09 5.02 -13.11
C GLY A 138 20.46 5.65 -12.80
N LYS A 139 20.42 6.93 -12.42
CA LYS A 139 21.56 7.72 -11.99
C LYS A 139 21.38 8.11 -10.52
N ASN A 140 22.47 8.11 -9.76
CA ASN A 140 22.44 8.60 -8.39
C ASN A 140 22.06 10.07 -8.34
N SER A 141 21.19 10.42 -7.39
CA SER A 141 20.90 11.81 -7.09
C SER A 141 22.17 12.51 -6.55
N PRO A 142 22.43 13.78 -6.88
CA PRO A 142 23.51 14.55 -6.27
C PRO A 142 23.38 14.70 -4.75
N TYR A 143 22.20 14.45 -4.20
CA TYR A 143 21.88 14.54 -2.76
C TYR A 143 21.99 13.21 -2.03
N ARG A 144 22.31 12.12 -2.75
CA ARG A 144 22.29 10.75 -2.22
C ARG A 144 23.31 10.50 -1.11
N ASP A 145 24.41 11.24 -1.13
CA ASP A 145 25.54 11.05 -0.22
C ASP A 145 25.63 12.13 0.88
N ARG A 146 24.52 12.84 1.15
CA ARG A 146 24.40 13.69 2.34
C ARG A 146 24.66 12.90 3.61
N SER A 147 25.25 13.53 4.63
CA SER A 147 25.50 12.90 5.91
C SER A 147 24.21 12.55 6.63
N VAL A 148 24.27 11.63 7.59
CA VAL A 148 23.13 11.26 8.43
C VAL A 148 22.59 12.47 9.18
N GLU A 149 23.49 13.29 9.74
CA GLU A 149 23.16 14.49 10.52
C GLU A 149 22.41 15.52 9.64
N GLU A 150 22.90 15.77 8.41
CA GLU A 150 22.24 16.67 7.48
C GLU A 150 20.85 16.16 7.08
N ASN A 151 20.72 14.86 6.81
CA ASN A 151 19.44 14.26 6.47
C ASN A 151 18.43 14.32 7.63
N LEU A 152 18.87 14.09 8.87
CA LEU A 152 18.02 14.22 10.07
C LEU A 152 17.53 15.66 10.26
N ASP A 153 18.43 16.67 10.12
CA ASP A 153 18.07 18.08 10.20
C ASP A 153 17.05 18.45 9.12
N LEU A 154 17.34 18.10 7.87
CA LEU A 154 16.45 18.40 6.75
C LEU A 154 15.09 17.72 6.88
N PHE A 155 15.03 16.45 7.29
CA PHE A 155 13.76 15.75 7.47
C PHE A 155 12.92 16.34 8.62
N LYS A 156 13.58 16.72 9.71
CA LYS A 156 12.91 17.44 10.79
C LYS A 156 12.31 18.77 10.28
N ARG A 157 13.06 19.58 9.55
CA ARG A 157 12.61 20.85 8.97
C ARG A 157 11.50 20.66 7.92
N MET A 158 11.52 19.53 7.16
CA MET A 158 10.39 19.15 6.31
C MET A 158 9.14 18.93 7.15
N THR A 159 9.25 18.21 8.27
CA THR A 159 8.15 17.92 9.20
C THR A 159 7.64 19.20 9.88
N ASP A 160 8.54 20.11 10.23
CA ASP A 160 8.21 21.42 10.84
C ASP A 160 7.58 22.43 9.83
N GLY A 161 7.46 22.04 8.54
CA GLY A 161 6.81 22.85 7.51
C GLY A 161 7.64 24.00 6.96
N GLU A 162 8.97 23.98 7.11
CA GLU A 162 9.83 25.07 6.62
C GLU A 162 9.92 25.14 5.09
N PHE A 163 9.71 24.01 4.40
CA PHE A 163 9.88 23.93 2.95
C PHE A 163 8.55 23.88 2.20
N PRO A 164 8.44 24.47 1.00
CA PRO A 164 7.23 24.38 0.18
C PRO A 164 7.01 22.98 -0.39
N ASP A 165 5.76 22.73 -0.77
CA ASP A 165 5.35 21.48 -1.43
C ASP A 165 6.21 21.20 -2.68
N GLY A 166 6.60 19.94 -2.85
CA GLY A 166 7.39 19.50 -4.00
C GLY A 166 8.86 19.91 -4.01
N SER A 167 9.34 20.69 -3.02
CA SER A 167 10.74 21.15 -2.97
C SER A 167 11.71 20.09 -2.46
N LYS A 168 11.23 19.18 -1.61
CA LYS A 168 12.02 18.10 -1.02
C LYS A 168 11.17 16.86 -0.82
N VAL A 169 11.83 15.70 -0.94
CA VAL A 169 11.27 14.39 -0.60
C VAL A 169 12.27 13.59 0.21
N LEU A 170 11.81 12.64 1.00
CA LEU A 170 12.67 11.61 1.57
C LEU A 170 12.68 10.39 0.64
N ARG A 171 13.85 9.88 0.29
CA ARG A 171 14.02 8.71 -0.56
C ARG A 171 14.74 7.59 0.17
N ALA A 172 14.33 6.34 -0.05
CA ALA A 172 15.12 5.19 0.36
C ALA A 172 16.43 5.13 -0.45
N LYS A 173 17.51 4.69 0.18
CA LYS A 173 18.83 4.52 -0.43
C LYS A 173 19.06 3.03 -0.70
N ILE A 174 18.72 2.58 -1.91
CA ILE A 174 18.75 1.17 -2.29
C ILE A 174 19.74 0.93 -3.45
N ASP A 175 19.26 0.87 -4.68
CA ASP A 175 20.08 0.60 -5.86
C ASP A 175 19.50 1.24 -7.12
N MET A 176 20.15 2.28 -7.63
CA MET A 176 19.71 2.98 -8.84
C MET A 176 19.94 2.17 -10.14
N ALA A 177 20.67 1.06 -10.08
CA ALA A 177 20.90 0.15 -11.20
C ALA A 177 19.96 -1.07 -11.19
N SER A 178 19.11 -1.21 -10.15
CA SER A 178 18.19 -2.34 -10.05
C SER A 178 17.33 -2.51 -11.31
N PRO A 179 17.12 -3.75 -11.80
CA PRO A 179 16.17 -4.01 -12.89
C PRO A 179 14.73 -3.69 -12.50
N ASN A 180 14.40 -3.77 -11.19
CA ASN A 180 13.11 -3.37 -10.64
C ASN A 180 13.11 -1.86 -10.37
N LEU A 181 12.26 -1.11 -11.09
CA LEU A 181 12.15 0.34 -10.95
C LEU A 181 11.72 0.79 -9.55
N ASN A 182 10.98 -0.05 -8.82
CA ASN A 182 10.54 0.24 -7.45
C ASN A 182 11.69 0.22 -6.44
N MET A 183 12.83 -0.42 -6.80
CA MET A 183 14.04 -0.48 -5.99
C MET A 183 15.04 0.65 -6.28
N ARG A 184 14.74 1.53 -7.25
CA ARG A 184 15.63 2.63 -7.64
C ARG A 184 15.40 3.87 -6.80
N ASP A 185 15.85 3.84 -5.56
CA ASP A 185 15.74 4.90 -4.54
C ASP A 185 14.34 5.56 -4.55
N PRO A 186 13.28 4.83 -4.21
CA PRO A 186 11.90 5.33 -4.26
C PRO A 186 11.68 6.44 -3.23
N VAL A 187 10.73 7.32 -3.54
CA VAL A 187 10.23 8.31 -2.58
C VAL A 187 9.43 7.60 -1.49
N ILE A 188 9.73 7.90 -0.21
CA ILE A 188 9.04 7.34 0.95
C ILE A 188 8.25 8.39 1.74
N TYR A 189 8.63 9.68 1.66
CA TYR A 189 7.87 10.82 2.19
C TYR A 189 7.88 11.99 1.23
N ARG A 190 6.77 12.71 1.18
CA ARG A 190 6.61 13.96 0.42
C ARG A 190 6.05 15.07 1.31
N ILE A 191 6.38 16.33 0.97
CA ILE A 191 5.75 17.49 1.57
C ILE A 191 4.42 17.76 0.84
N LEU A 192 3.33 17.86 1.58
CA LEU A 192 2.00 18.17 1.07
C LEU A 192 1.21 18.92 2.14
N ARG A 193 0.88 20.20 1.89
CA ARG A 193 0.02 20.99 2.77
C ARG A 193 -1.43 20.79 2.40
N ALA A 194 -2.07 19.86 3.09
CA ALA A 194 -3.49 19.58 2.96
C ALA A 194 -4.03 19.16 4.32
N THR A 195 -5.25 19.59 4.65
CA THR A 195 -5.95 19.14 5.85
C THR A 195 -6.36 17.68 5.68
N HIS A 196 -5.91 16.83 6.57
CA HIS A 196 -6.26 15.41 6.56
C HIS A 196 -7.57 15.17 7.31
N HIS A 197 -8.45 14.32 6.79
CA HIS A 197 -9.80 14.10 7.33
C HIS A 197 -9.80 13.64 8.81
N ARG A 198 -8.76 12.95 9.29
CA ARG A 198 -8.63 12.46 10.68
C ARG A 198 -7.59 13.22 11.50
N THR A 199 -6.44 13.52 10.95
CA THR A 199 -5.34 14.16 11.70
C THR A 199 -5.32 15.69 11.57
N GLY A 200 -6.22 16.27 10.78
CA GLY A 200 -6.28 17.72 10.54
C GLY A 200 -4.97 18.25 9.95
N ASP A 201 -4.47 19.35 10.51
CA ASP A 201 -3.26 20.02 10.05
C ASP A 201 -2.00 19.62 10.86
N LYS A 202 -2.05 18.47 11.58
CA LYS A 202 -0.90 17.99 12.38
C LYS A 202 0.32 17.71 11.51
N TRP A 203 0.12 17.21 10.28
CA TRP A 203 1.17 16.80 9.39
C TRP A 203 1.22 17.65 8.12
N CYS A 204 2.42 17.92 7.64
CA CYS A 204 2.67 18.50 6.32
C CYS A 204 3.63 17.62 5.49
N VAL A 205 4.01 16.45 6.03
CA VAL A 205 4.73 15.40 5.34
C VAL A 205 3.91 14.12 5.42
N TYR A 206 3.77 13.42 4.30
CA TYR A 206 2.96 12.22 4.20
C TYR A 206 3.75 11.06 3.62
N PRO A 207 3.61 9.85 4.17
CA PRO A 207 4.29 8.67 3.67
C PRO A 207 3.72 8.26 2.31
N MET A 208 4.56 7.63 1.50
CA MET A 208 4.11 6.98 0.27
C MET A 208 3.65 5.55 0.55
N TYR A 209 2.75 5.04 -0.29
CA TYR A 209 2.14 3.71 -0.16
C TYR A 209 3.15 2.59 0.12
N ASP A 210 4.21 2.47 -0.71
CA ASP A 210 5.19 1.40 -0.57
C ASP A 210 5.93 1.39 0.78
N PHE A 211 5.99 2.53 1.45
CA PHE A 211 6.58 2.64 2.78
C PHE A 211 5.55 2.39 3.89
N ALA A 212 4.36 2.98 3.77
CA ALA A 212 3.32 2.88 4.79
C ALA A 212 2.77 1.45 4.91
N HIS A 213 2.52 0.78 3.79
CA HIS A 213 1.87 -0.52 3.70
C HIS A 213 2.59 -1.63 4.51
N PRO A 214 3.88 -1.94 4.29
CA PRO A 214 4.58 -3.00 5.03
C PRO A 214 4.64 -2.72 6.54
N ILE A 215 4.83 -1.46 6.91
CA ILE A 215 4.96 -1.07 8.32
C ILE A 215 3.60 -1.18 9.01
N SER A 216 2.53 -0.67 8.40
CA SER A 216 1.17 -0.80 8.94
C SER A 216 0.75 -2.26 9.10
N ASP A 217 1.02 -3.12 8.09
CA ASP A 217 0.77 -4.56 8.18
C ASP A 217 1.45 -5.17 9.42
N THR A 218 2.71 -4.86 9.62
CA THR A 218 3.49 -5.42 10.73
C THR A 218 3.05 -4.88 12.09
N VAL A 219 2.75 -3.58 12.19
CA VAL A 219 2.24 -2.95 13.44
C VAL A 219 0.90 -3.54 13.86
N GLU A 220 0.04 -3.86 12.89
CA GLU A 220 -1.26 -4.50 13.13
C GLU A 220 -1.15 -5.99 13.45
N GLY A 221 0.02 -6.61 13.28
CA GLY A 221 0.22 -8.04 13.45
C GLY A 221 -0.31 -8.88 12.30
N VAL A 222 -0.46 -8.31 11.11
CA VAL A 222 -0.81 -9.05 9.89
C VAL A 222 0.29 -10.07 9.60
N THR A 223 -0.09 -11.33 9.46
CA THR A 223 0.84 -12.42 9.16
C THR A 223 0.99 -12.60 7.66
N HIS A 224 -0.13 -12.65 6.95
CA HIS A 224 -0.17 -12.87 5.50
C HIS A 224 -0.86 -11.68 4.83
N SER A 225 -0.05 -10.88 4.16
CA SER A 225 -0.45 -9.69 3.40
C SER A 225 -0.84 -10.13 1.98
N LEU A 226 -2.13 -10.46 1.78
CA LEU A 226 -2.62 -10.92 0.49
C LEU A 226 -2.95 -9.72 -0.40
N CYS A 227 -2.51 -9.75 -1.66
CA CYS A 227 -2.73 -8.66 -2.61
C CYS A 227 -2.83 -9.18 -4.05
N SER A 228 -3.26 -8.33 -4.97
CA SER A 228 -3.33 -8.71 -6.38
C SER A 228 -1.93 -8.77 -7.02
N LEU A 229 -1.79 -9.54 -8.09
CA LEU A 229 -0.54 -9.75 -8.85
C LEU A 229 0.11 -8.44 -9.34
N GLU A 230 -0.62 -7.34 -9.37
CA GLU A 230 -0.10 -6.01 -9.70
C GLU A 230 1.01 -5.55 -8.77
N PHE A 231 1.04 -6.08 -7.55
CA PHE A 231 2.02 -5.74 -6.51
C PHE A 231 3.21 -6.72 -6.44
N GLU A 232 3.34 -7.67 -7.38
CA GLU A 232 4.46 -8.61 -7.40
C GLU A 232 5.82 -7.88 -7.48
N ASP A 233 5.92 -6.86 -8.33
CA ASP A 233 7.13 -6.04 -8.45
C ASP A 233 7.37 -5.15 -7.22
N HIS A 234 6.39 -4.97 -6.35
CA HIS A 234 6.50 -4.23 -5.09
C HIS A 234 6.95 -5.11 -3.91
N ARG A 235 6.85 -6.46 -3.99
CA ARG A 235 7.28 -7.37 -2.91
C ARG A 235 8.74 -7.20 -2.50
N PRO A 236 9.72 -6.98 -3.41
CA PRO A 236 11.10 -6.72 -2.99
C PRO A 236 11.27 -5.49 -2.11
N ILE A 237 10.57 -4.39 -2.41
CA ILE A 237 10.63 -3.16 -1.60
C ILE A 237 9.89 -3.34 -0.27
N TYR A 238 8.76 -4.06 -0.27
CA TYR A 238 8.03 -4.44 0.94
C TYR A 238 8.96 -5.16 1.93
N ASN A 239 9.63 -6.21 1.48
CA ASN A 239 10.58 -6.97 2.30
C ASN A 239 11.78 -6.13 2.73
N TRP A 240 12.28 -5.25 1.85
CA TRP A 240 13.41 -4.38 2.16
C TRP A 240 13.09 -3.43 3.32
N PHE A 241 11.92 -2.79 3.33
CA PHE A 241 11.53 -1.91 4.43
C PHE A 241 11.43 -2.67 5.75
N LEU A 242 10.78 -3.83 5.77
CA LEU A 242 10.65 -4.62 6.98
C LEU A 242 12.00 -5.08 7.54
N GLN A 243 12.91 -5.49 6.67
CA GLN A 243 14.27 -5.88 7.03
C GLN A 243 15.08 -4.70 7.57
N GLU A 244 15.06 -3.56 6.88
CA GLU A 244 15.90 -2.40 7.24
C GLU A 244 15.37 -1.66 8.47
N VAL A 245 14.06 -1.61 8.69
CA VAL A 245 13.49 -1.11 9.95
C VAL A 245 13.81 -2.07 11.10
N GLY A 246 13.77 -3.38 10.84
CA GLY A 246 14.20 -4.41 11.80
C GLY A 246 13.07 -4.96 12.65
N TYR A 247 11.94 -5.30 12.03
CA TYR A 247 10.85 -5.97 12.73
C TYR A 247 11.17 -7.45 12.99
N GLU A 248 10.85 -7.92 14.20
CA GLU A 248 11.11 -9.31 14.62
C GLU A 248 10.17 -10.32 13.96
N HIS A 249 8.89 -9.93 13.76
CA HIS A 249 7.85 -10.75 13.15
C HIS A 249 7.24 -10.03 11.95
N PRO A 250 7.99 -9.92 10.82
CA PRO A 250 7.50 -9.22 9.65
C PRO A 250 6.37 -9.98 8.98
N SER A 251 5.37 -9.27 8.46
CA SER A 251 4.33 -9.86 7.63
C SER A 251 4.89 -10.36 6.30
N ARG A 252 4.22 -11.35 5.69
CA ARG A 252 4.59 -11.95 4.41
C ARG A 252 3.61 -11.55 3.32
N GLN A 253 4.09 -10.90 2.27
CA GLN A 253 3.28 -10.56 1.10
C GLN A 253 3.13 -11.78 0.18
N ILE A 254 1.89 -12.06 -0.26
CA ILE A 254 1.53 -13.13 -1.21
C ILE A 254 0.57 -12.53 -2.23
N GLU A 255 0.88 -12.68 -3.53
CA GLU A 255 0.07 -12.13 -4.61
C GLU A 255 -0.82 -13.20 -5.24
N PHE A 256 -2.06 -12.83 -5.53
CA PHE A 256 -3.02 -13.66 -6.24
C PHE A 256 -3.38 -13.08 -7.61
N ALA A 257 -3.73 -13.96 -8.55
CA ALA A 257 -4.06 -13.57 -9.92
C ALA A 257 -5.28 -12.63 -9.99
N ARG A 258 -5.28 -11.72 -10.97
CA ARG A 258 -6.44 -10.87 -11.28
C ARG A 258 -7.67 -11.73 -11.63
N MET A 259 -8.85 -11.21 -11.33
CA MET A 259 -10.08 -11.75 -11.87
C MET A 259 -10.25 -11.27 -13.32
N ASN A 260 -10.42 -12.23 -14.23
CA ASN A 260 -10.81 -11.95 -15.60
C ASN A 260 -12.26 -12.39 -15.80
N LEU A 261 -13.10 -11.48 -16.28
CA LEU A 261 -14.49 -11.76 -16.62
C LEU A 261 -14.63 -11.86 -18.13
N ASN A 262 -15.18 -12.97 -18.60
CA ASN A 262 -15.53 -13.14 -20.00
C ASN A 262 -16.85 -12.40 -20.30
N TYR A 263 -16.98 -11.88 -21.52
CA TYR A 263 -18.17 -11.18 -22.01
C TYR A 263 -18.60 -9.97 -21.18
N THR A 264 -17.71 -9.40 -20.36
CA THR A 264 -18.01 -8.26 -19.48
C THR A 264 -17.06 -7.10 -19.76
N LEU A 265 -17.62 -5.91 -19.90
CA LEU A 265 -16.84 -4.67 -20.04
C LEU A 265 -16.47 -4.11 -18.65
N THR A 266 -15.22 -4.25 -18.24
CA THR A 266 -14.72 -3.80 -16.92
C THR A 266 -14.01 -2.44 -16.95
N SER A 267 -13.83 -1.83 -18.12
CA SER A 267 -13.12 -0.56 -18.27
C SER A 267 -13.99 0.64 -17.90
N LYS A 268 -13.75 1.29 -16.75
CA LYS A 268 -14.45 2.53 -16.34
C LYS A 268 -14.52 3.57 -17.48
N ARG A 269 -13.42 3.78 -18.21
CA ARG A 269 -13.37 4.73 -19.33
C ARG A 269 -14.32 4.36 -20.46
N ARG A 270 -14.44 3.07 -20.80
CA ARG A 270 -15.36 2.60 -21.85
C ARG A 270 -16.80 2.66 -21.37
N CYS A 271 -17.06 2.29 -20.11
CA CYS A 271 -18.37 2.41 -19.51
C CYS A 271 -18.83 3.87 -19.47
N LEU A 272 -17.97 4.80 -19.04
CA LEU A 272 -18.28 6.24 -19.06
C LEU A 272 -18.65 6.72 -20.48
N LYS A 273 -17.95 6.23 -21.50
CA LYS A 273 -18.27 6.57 -22.88
C LYS A 273 -19.68 6.10 -23.29
N LEU A 274 -20.11 4.91 -22.84
CA LEU A 274 -21.46 4.43 -23.10
C LEU A 274 -22.54 5.34 -22.50
N VAL A 275 -22.28 5.87 -21.29
CA VAL A 275 -23.17 6.86 -20.66
C VAL A 275 -23.14 8.18 -21.41
N GLN A 276 -21.98 8.69 -21.79
CA GLN A 276 -21.83 9.95 -22.53
C GLN A 276 -22.46 9.90 -23.93
N ASP A 277 -22.37 8.77 -24.59
CA ASP A 277 -22.94 8.53 -25.91
C ASP A 277 -24.47 8.24 -25.83
N GLY A 278 -25.08 8.21 -24.64
CA GLY A 278 -26.51 7.95 -24.42
C GLY A 278 -26.94 6.52 -24.78
N ILE A 279 -26.00 5.57 -24.81
CA ILE A 279 -26.28 4.15 -25.09
C ILE A 279 -26.90 3.48 -23.84
N VAL A 280 -26.55 3.94 -22.68
CA VAL A 280 -27.09 3.55 -21.37
C VAL A 280 -27.49 4.81 -20.59
N ASP A 281 -28.47 4.66 -19.68
CA ASP A 281 -29.08 5.79 -18.99
C ASP A 281 -28.21 6.34 -17.85
N GLY A 282 -27.23 5.56 -17.35
CA GLY A 282 -26.34 5.94 -16.27
C GLY A 282 -25.56 4.75 -15.75
N TRP A 283 -24.85 4.94 -14.65
CA TRP A 283 -24.09 3.87 -13.98
C TRP A 283 -24.98 2.80 -13.35
N ASP A 284 -26.23 3.14 -13.01
CA ASP A 284 -27.24 2.23 -12.46
C ASP A 284 -28.02 1.46 -13.51
N ASP A 285 -27.69 1.64 -14.80
CA ASP A 285 -28.32 0.90 -15.88
C ASP A 285 -28.01 -0.60 -15.74
N PRO A 286 -29.05 -1.49 -15.75
CA PRO A 286 -28.85 -2.92 -15.59
C PRO A 286 -27.90 -3.56 -16.60
N ARG A 287 -27.68 -2.91 -17.73
CA ARG A 287 -26.71 -3.34 -18.76
C ARG A 287 -25.26 -3.03 -18.38
N MET A 288 -25.05 -2.20 -17.35
CA MET A 288 -23.73 -1.76 -16.87
C MET A 288 -23.21 -2.60 -15.70
N SER A 289 -24.06 -3.29 -15.00
CA SER A 289 -23.70 -4.07 -13.80
C SER A 289 -22.98 -5.38 -14.09
#